data_7d121197bcc08edcabecf4880a1cf13b
#
_entry.id   7d121197bcc08edcabecf4880a1cf13b
#
_cell.length_a   1.000
_cell.length_b   1.000
_cell.length_c   1.000
_cell.angle_alpha   90.00
_cell.angle_beta   90.00
_cell.angle_gamma   90.00
#
_symmetry.space_group_name_H-M   'P 1'
#
loop_
_entity.id
_entity.type
_entity.pdbx_description
1 polymer ?
#
loop_
_entity_poly.entity_id
_entity_poly.type
_entity_poly.pdbx_seq_one_letter_code
_entity_poly.pdbx_strand_id
1 'polypeptide(L)'
;GADCSGFVMSVFANFGYELPRVAAAQYSASQKRDLSQMEVGDLVFYGSGISHVALYIGDGKVVHALNSNKGIVITDYNYDTPVGVGSYME
;
A
#
# COMPACT_ATOMS: atom_id res chain seq x y z
N GLY A 1 -0.75 17.62 0.50
CA GLY A 1 -1.41 16.91 1.55
C GLY A 1 -0.94 15.50 1.65
N ALA A 2 -1.48 14.79 2.60
CA ALA A 2 -1.14 13.39 2.74
C ALA A 2 -1.68 12.64 1.54
N ASP A 3 -0.80 11.99 0.81
CA ASP A 3 -1.23 11.12 -0.27
C ASP A 3 -0.95 9.68 0.13
N CYS A 4 -1.39 8.75 -0.71
CA CYS A 4 -1.32 7.33 -0.39
C CYS A 4 0.11 6.84 -0.18
N SER A 5 1.03 7.24 -1.05
CA SER A 5 2.42 6.80 -0.94
C SER A 5 3.13 7.49 0.23
N GLY A 6 2.80 8.75 0.50
CA GLY A 6 3.35 9.46 1.66
C GLY A 6 2.90 8.84 2.97
N PHE A 7 1.64 8.43 3.05
CA PHE A 7 1.13 7.75 4.25
C PHE A 7 1.90 6.45 4.50
N VAL A 8 2.04 5.62 3.48
CA VAL A 8 2.75 4.35 3.60
C VAL A 8 4.21 4.59 3.97
N MET A 9 4.85 5.55 3.32
CA MET A 9 6.24 5.88 3.61
C MET A 9 6.41 6.26 5.07
N SER A 10 5.49 7.06 5.60
CA SER A 10 5.51 7.51 6.98
C SER A 10 5.34 6.35 7.96
N VAL A 11 4.41 5.44 7.67
CA VAL A 11 4.19 4.27 8.52
C VAL A 11 5.45 3.41 8.58
N PHE A 12 6.05 3.11 7.44
CA PHE A 12 7.21 2.24 7.40
C PHE A 12 8.45 2.89 8.00
N ALA A 13 8.55 4.21 7.94
CA ALA A 13 9.67 4.93 8.58
C ALA A 13 9.70 4.68 10.08
N ASN A 14 8.54 4.50 10.70
CA ASN A 14 8.47 4.21 12.13
C ASN A 14 9.08 2.85 12.48
N PHE A 15 9.22 1.97 11.50
CA PHE A 15 9.80 0.65 11.71
C PHE A 15 11.20 0.55 11.11
N GLY A 16 11.78 1.66 10.70
CA GLY A 16 13.14 1.69 10.19
C GLY A 16 13.28 1.37 8.71
N TYR A 17 12.19 1.37 7.97
CA TYR A 17 12.22 1.09 6.54
C TYR A 17 12.10 2.39 5.76
N GLU A 18 12.99 2.58 4.81
CA GLU A 18 12.96 3.74 3.92
C GLU A 18 12.35 3.33 2.58
N LEU A 19 11.15 3.83 2.31
CA LEU A 19 10.45 3.52 1.07
C LEU A 19 10.62 4.67 0.08
N PRO A 20 10.60 4.37 -1.23
CA PRO A 20 10.54 5.43 -2.22
C PRO A 20 9.31 6.32 -2.04
N ARG A 21 9.34 7.52 -2.61
CA ARG A 21 8.33 8.53 -2.34
C ARG A 21 7.01 8.27 -3.08
N VAL A 22 7.06 7.62 -4.25
CA VAL A 22 5.87 7.44 -5.07
C VAL A 22 5.49 5.97 -5.17
N ALA A 23 4.18 5.71 -5.39
CA ALA A 23 3.64 4.35 -5.35
C ALA A 23 4.29 3.42 -6.37
N ALA A 24 4.50 3.89 -7.61
CA ALA A 24 5.11 3.05 -8.64
C ALA A 24 6.53 2.62 -8.25
N ALA A 25 7.31 3.54 -7.66
CA ALA A 25 8.65 3.23 -7.21
C ALA A 25 8.62 2.29 -6.00
N GLN A 26 7.64 2.46 -5.13
CA GLN A 26 7.46 1.56 -3.99
C GLN A 26 7.19 0.14 -4.46
N TYR A 27 6.39 -0.01 -5.50
CA TYR A 27 6.13 -1.32 -6.07
C TYR A 27 7.41 -1.91 -6.70
N SER A 28 8.12 -1.11 -7.48
CA SER A 28 9.34 -1.58 -8.15
C SER A 28 10.38 -2.08 -7.17
N ALA A 29 10.52 -1.41 -6.03
CA ALA A 29 11.52 -1.76 -5.03
C ALA A 29 11.07 -2.88 -4.10
N SER A 30 9.78 -3.23 -4.10
CA SER A 30 9.25 -4.25 -3.20
C SER A 30 9.55 -5.65 -3.69
N GLN A 31 9.49 -6.61 -2.78
CA GLN A 31 9.50 -8.02 -3.14
C GLN A 31 8.08 -8.41 -3.52
N LYS A 32 7.89 -8.87 -4.76
CA LYS A 32 6.57 -9.18 -5.28
C LYS A 32 5.98 -10.39 -4.59
N ARG A 33 4.67 -10.35 -4.38
CA ARG A 33 3.95 -11.42 -3.69
C ARG A 33 2.63 -11.65 -4.41
N ASP A 34 2.18 -12.90 -4.44
CA ASP A 34 0.86 -13.24 -4.98
C ASP A 34 -0.22 -12.68 -4.07
N LEU A 35 -1.33 -12.24 -4.67
CA LEU A 35 -2.48 -11.75 -3.94
C LEU A 35 -3.00 -12.80 -2.96
N SER A 36 -2.96 -14.08 -3.36
CA SER A 36 -3.43 -15.19 -2.51
C SER A 36 -2.54 -15.42 -1.31
N GLN A 37 -1.35 -14.86 -1.28
CA GLN A 37 -0.38 -15.04 -0.19
C GLN A 37 -0.12 -13.75 0.58
N MET A 38 -1.02 -12.78 0.44
CA MET A 38 -0.88 -11.49 1.07
C MET A 38 -0.90 -11.61 2.60
N GLU A 39 0.03 -10.92 3.25
CA GLU A 39 0.17 -10.94 4.70
C GLU A 39 0.09 -9.53 5.27
N VAL A 40 -0.26 -9.44 6.55
CA VAL A 40 -0.29 -8.16 7.24
C VAL A 40 1.06 -7.46 7.09
N GLY A 41 1.01 -6.20 6.70
CA GLY A 41 2.21 -5.41 6.44
C GLY A 41 2.58 -5.34 4.98
N ASP A 42 1.96 -6.14 4.12
CA ASP A 42 2.19 -6.06 2.68
C ASP A 42 1.51 -4.81 2.11
N LEU A 43 2.03 -4.35 0.99
CA LEU A 43 1.45 -3.22 0.26
C LEU A 43 0.64 -3.72 -0.92
N VAL A 44 -0.55 -3.19 -1.07
CA VAL A 44 -1.44 -3.51 -2.20
C VAL A 44 -1.48 -2.30 -3.12
N PHE A 45 -1.26 -2.54 -4.41
CA PHE A 45 -1.12 -1.48 -5.39
C PHE A 45 -2.29 -1.50 -6.36
N TYR A 46 -2.74 -0.31 -6.75
CA TYR A 46 -3.93 -0.14 -7.57
C TYR A 46 -3.67 0.87 -8.68
N GLY A 47 -4.48 0.78 -9.71
CA GLY A 47 -4.56 1.80 -10.73
C GLY A 47 -3.59 1.61 -11.87
N SER A 48 -3.91 2.24 -12.98
CA SER A 48 -3.04 2.24 -14.16
C SER A 48 -1.74 2.95 -13.83
N GLY A 49 -0.61 2.31 -14.15
CA GLY A 49 0.70 2.86 -13.83
C GLY A 49 1.00 2.87 -12.35
N ILE A 50 0.21 2.16 -11.55
CA ILE A 50 0.36 2.07 -10.10
C ILE A 50 0.23 3.47 -9.48
N SER A 51 -1.00 3.96 -9.51
CA SER A 51 -1.30 5.31 -9.05
C SER A 51 -1.71 5.36 -7.58
N HIS A 52 -1.93 4.21 -6.94
CA HIS A 52 -2.40 4.17 -5.56
C HIS A 52 -1.79 2.99 -4.81
N VAL A 53 -1.59 3.15 -3.52
CA VAL A 53 -1.06 2.09 -2.65
C VAL A 53 -1.80 2.11 -1.33
N ALA A 54 -2.01 0.92 -0.75
CA ALA A 54 -2.64 0.74 0.55
C ALA A 54 -1.86 -0.28 1.35
N LEU A 55 -2.05 -0.26 2.67
CA LEU A 55 -1.37 -1.17 3.59
C LEU A 55 -2.35 -2.25 4.03
N TYR A 56 -1.98 -3.52 3.82
CA TYR A 56 -2.83 -4.64 4.21
C TYR A 56 -2.75 -4.86 5.72
N ILE A 57 -3.92 -4.90 6.38
CA ILE A 57 -3.99 -5.05 7.83
C ILE A 57 -4.65 -6.36 8.26
N GLY A 58 -4.90 -7.27 7.32
CA GLY A 58 -5.51 -8.56 7.62
C GLY A 58 -7.01 -8.56 7.38
N ASP A 59 -7.61 -9.74 7.42
CA ASP A 59 -9.06 -9.92 7.25
C ASP A 59 -9.59 -9.34 5.95
N GLY A 60 -8.77 -9.30 4.90
CA GLY A 60 -9.18 -8.76 3.63
C GLY A 60 -9.32 -7.23 3.62
N LYS A 61 -8.71 -6.53 4.60
CA LYS A 61 -8.85 -5.09 4.74
C LYS A 61 -7.52 -4.38 4.50
N VAL A 62 -7.62 -3.17 3.99
CA VAL A 62 -6.46 -2.29 3.82
C VAL A 62 -6.76 -0.94 4.46
N VAL A 63 -5.70 -0.27 4.90
CA VAL A 63 -5.78 1.11 5.37
C VAL A 63 -4.98 1.99 4.42
N HIS A 64 -5.53 3.12 4.05
CA HIS A 64 -4.89 3.99 3.07
C HIS A 64 -5.42 5.42 3.13
N ALA A 65 -4.64 6.34 2.57
CA ALA A 65 -5.06 7.73 2.38
C ALA A 65 -5.75 7.80 1.03
N LEU A 66 -7.08 7.69 1.04
CA LEU A 66 -7.85 7.52 -0.19
C LEU A 66 -7.91 8.81 -1.01
N ASN A 67 -8.25 9.91 -0.37
CA ASN A 67 -8.22 11.22 -1.00
C ASN A 67 -8.24 12.29 0.09
N SER A 68 -8.14 13.56 -0.31
CA SER A 68 -8.06 14.65 0.65
C SER A 68 -9.36 14.86 1.44
N ASN A 69 -10.49 14.47 0.88
CA ASN A 69 -11.79 14.60 1.57
C ASN A 69 -12.01 13.50 2.60
N LYS A 70 -11.63 12.28 2.24
CA LYS A 70 -11.85 11.13 3.11
C LYS A 70 -10.74 10.94 4.14
N GLY A 71 -9.52 11.39 3.83
CA GLY A 71 -8.38 11.15 4.70
C GLY A 71 -7.99 9.68 4.73
N ILE A 72 -7.65 9.20 5.93
CA ILE A 72 -7.24 7.81 6.12
C ILE A 72 -8.48 6.96 6.36
N VAL A 73 -8.65 5.91 5.57
CA VAL A 73 -9.82 5.04 5.64
C VAL A 73 -9.40 3.58 5.61
N ILE A 74 -10.29 2.73 6.09
CA ILE A 74 -10.14 1.27 5.99
C ILE A 74 -11.23 0.77 5.02
N THR A 75 -10.80 0.01 4.02
CA THR A 75 -11.73 -0.58 3.05
C THR A 75 -11.36 -2.03 2.84
N ASP A 76 -12.20 -2.77 2.09
CA ASP A 76 -11.82 -4.08 1.60
C ASP A 76 -10.68 -3.92 0.59
N TYR A 77 -9.77 -4.90 0.55
CA TYR A 77 -8.65 -4.81 -0.40
C TYR A 77 -9.14 -4.81 -1.84
N ASN A 78 -10.31 -5.39 -2.09
CA ASN A 78 -10.86 -5.46 -3.45
C ASN A 78 -11.93 -4.39 -3.71
N TYR A 79 -11.89 -3.29 -2.96
CA TYR A 79 -12.73 -2.13 -3.28
C TYR A 79 -12.46 -1.63 -4.71
N ASP A 80 -11.27 -1.91 -5.19
CA ASP A 80 -10.84 -1.72 -6.56
C ASP A 80 -9.97 -2.93 -6.89
N THR A 81 -9.76 -3.22 -8.17
CA THR A 81 -8.99 -4.39 -8.57
C THR A 81 -7.50 -4.15 -8.31
N PRO A 82 -6.85 -4.93 -7.42
CA PRO A 82 -5.42 -4.77 -7.22
C PRO A 82 -4.63 -5.12 -8.46
N VAL A 83 -3.55 -4.38 -8.72
CA VAL A 83 -2.66 -4.67 -9.83
C VAL A 83 -1.37 -5.35 -9.35
N GLY A 84 -1.11 -5.35 -8.06
CA GLY A 84 0.05 -6.05 -7.52
C GLY A 84 0.12 -5.96 -6.02
N VAL A 85 0.95 -6.81 -5.44
CA VAL A 85 1.22 -6.83 -4.00
C VAL A 85 2.72 -6.89 -3.83
N GLY A 86 3.24 -6.14 -2.87
CA GLY A 86 4.66 -6.13 -2.58
C GLY A 86 4.93 -6.16 -1.10
N SER A 87 6.06 -6.73 -0.72
CA SER A 87 6.46 -6.85 0.66
C SER A 87 7.79 -6.13 0.88
N TYR A 88 7.89 -5.44 2.02
CA TYR A 88 9.14 -4.85 2.50
C TYR A 88 9.58 -5.53 3.78
N MET A 89 8.64 -6.08 4.54
CA MET A 89 8.94 -6.75 5.79
C MET A 89 9.10 -8.24 5.56
N GLU A 90 10.07 -8.81 6.22
CA GLU A 90 10.35 -10.24 6.12
C GLU A 90 9.45 -11.03 7.06
#